data_6282d2e36b45a1342e73940f92810606
#
_entry.id   6282d2e36b45a1342e73940f92810606
#
_cell.length_a   1.000
_cell.length_b   1.000
_cell.length_c   1.000
_cell.angle_alpha   90.00
_cell.angle_beta   90.00
_cell.angle_gamma   90.00
#
_symmetry.space_group_name_H-M   'P 1'
#
loop_
_entity.id
_entity.type
_entity.pdbx_description
1 polymer ?
#
loop_
_entity_poly.entity_id
_entity_poly.type
_entity_poly.pdbx_seq_one_letter_code
_entity_poly.pdbx_strand_id
1 'polypeptide(L)'
;KTGIPGIGLGIDYLVRNNYVSGNINNILSDADNYIFRKLDNDMECQNIDTLNSLYLLYYLCRRLKNLQNEENIYLFQALIRQLLNSVYKDGESLFCKEPLTYTIDYELPHFLNILSHIYELSFYNARLINMLDAVCVKTLSSLPYLHTNRLFLLWGLDKIYTHIKRPCIAQHINILRREVSIDAILHEELFDKNIFFYNGYASIGYIIHSLGGYFGTRYDVNTCIRLVIDKICDSSIWNALLNNDKILWKANRGLLNGFTGTIMMVDKLNKLTQ
;
A
#
# COMPACT_ATOMS: atom_id res chain seq x y z
N LYS A 1 -13.67 -2.31 -5.77
CA LYS A 1 -12.49 -1.50 -6.10
C LYS A 1 -11.20 -2.30 -6.25
N THR A 2 -11.16 -3.55 -5.88
CA THR A 2 -9.96 -4.39 -5.92
C THR A 2 -9.95 -5.40 -7.07
N GLY A 3 -11.00 -5.54 -7.81
CA GLY A 3 -11.12 -6.29 -9.07
C GLY A 3 -10.03 -7.33 -9.36
N ILE A 4 -9.77 -7.57 -10.62
CA ILE A 4 -8.78 -8.54 -11.12
C ILE A 4 -7.35 -8.25 -10.60
N PRO A 5 -6.84 -6.99 -10.54
CA PRO A 5 -5.51 -6.74 -9.97
C PRO A 5 -5.36 -7.20 -8.51
N GLY A 6 -6.39 -6.98 -7.69
CA GLY A 6 -6.38 -7.43 -6.30
C GLY A 6 -6.41 -8.96 -6.16
N ILE A 7 -7.17 -9.64 -7.00
CA ILE A 7 -7.18 -11.11 -7.08
C ILE A 7 -5.80 -11.62 -7.49
N GLY A 8 -5.18 -11.01 -8.51
CA GLY A 8 -3.85 -11.39 -8.97
C GLY A 8 -2.76 -11.22 -7.91
N LEU A 9 -2.81 -10.12 -7.14
CA LEU A 9 -1.91 -9.90 -6.00
C LEU A 9 -2.10 -10.95 -4.90
N GLY A 10 -3.35 -11.32 -4.61
CA GLY A 10 -3.67 -12.40 -3.66
C GLY A 10 -3.11 -13.75 -4.11
N ILE A 11 -3.26 -14.10 -5.38
CA ILE A 11 -2.70 -15.33 -5.96
C ILE A 11 -1.17 -15.30 -5.90
N ASP A 12 -0.52 -14.18 -6.29
CA ASP A 12 0.94 -14.02 -6.18
C ASP A 12 1.41 -14.26 -4.73
N TYR A 13 0.68 -13.73 -3.75
CA TYR A 13 1.00 -13.96 -2.34
C TYR A 13 0.91 -15.44 -1.95
N LEU A 14 -0.16 -16.13 -2.32
CA LEU A 14 -0.37 -17.55 -1.99
C LEU A 14 0.71 -18.45 -2.60
N VAL A 15 1.07 -18.22 -3.87
CA VAL A 15 2.12 -19.00 -4.55
C VAL A 15 3.48 -18.74 -3.92
N ARG A 16 3.85 -17.47 -3.64
CA ARG A 16 5.16 -17.14 -3.07
C ARG A 16 5.37 -17.62 -1.64
N ASN A 17 4.29 -17.70 -0.87
CA ASN A 17 4.37 -18.22 0.51
C ASN A 17 4.13 -19.74 0.57
N ASN A 18 4.15 -20.43 -0.58
CA ASN A 18 3.99 -21.88 -0.69
C ASN A 18 2.66 -22.43 -0.13
N TYR A 19 1.61 -21.61 -0.08
CA TYR A 19 0.26 -22.10 0.23
C TYR A 19 -0.34 -22.88 -0.95
N VAL A 20 0.06 -22.51 -2.17
CA VAL A 20 -0.36 -23.18 -3.41
C VAL A 20 0.86 -23.31 -4.32
N SER A 21 1.03 -24.47 -4.93
CA SER A 21 2.06 -24.72 -5.95
C SER A 21 1.57 -24.31 -7.34
N GLY A 22 2.41 -23.66 -8.14
CA GLY A 22 2.07 -23.34 -9.52
C GLY A 22 3.02 -22.32 -10.15
N ASN A 23 3.00 -22.23 -11.48
CA ASN A 23 3.71 -21.19 -12.21
C ASN A 23 2.84 -19.92 -12.26
N ILE A 24 3.26 -18.89 -11.56
CA ILE A 24 2.53 -17.63 -11.44
C ILE A 24 2.27 -16.96 -12.79
N ASN A 25 3.18 -17.10 -13.76
CA ASN A 25 3.03 -16.49 -15.07
C ASN A 25 1.91 -17.17 -15.88
N ASN A 26 1.78 -18.49 -15.78
CA ASN A 26 0.70 -19.20 -16.42
C ASN A 26 -0.65 -18.91 -15.76
N ILE A 27 -0.68 -18.88 -14.43
CA ILE A 27 -1.93 -18.67 -13.67
C ILE A 27 -2.50 -17.26 -13.94
N LEU A 28 -1.64 -16.25 -14.07
CA LEU A 28 -2.07 -14.85 -14.21
C LEU A 28 -2.11 -14.35 -15.67
N SER A 29 -1.82 -15.18 -16.68
CA SER A 29 -1.80 -14.78 -18.09
C SER A 29 -3.13 -14.17 -18.56
N ASP A 30 -4.25 -14.77 -18.22
CA ASP A 30 -5.58 -14.26 -18.59
C ASP A 30 -5.93 -12.96 -17.86
N ALA A 31 -5.50 -12.84 -16.60
CA ALA A 31 -5.65 -11.60 -15.83
C ALA A 31 -4.82 -10.47 -16.42
N ASP A 32 -3.57 -10.74 -16.82
CA ASP A 32 -2.70 -9.77 -17.50
C ASP A 32 -3.33 -9.30 -18.81
N ASN A 33 -3.79 -10.22 -19.66
CA ASN A 33 -4.45 -9.91 -20.93
C ASN A 33 -5.72 -9.06 -20.75
N TYR A 34 -6.53 -9.36 -19.74
CA TYR A 34 -7.70 -8.55 -19.42
C TYR A 34 -7.33 -7.14 -18.99
N ILE A 35 -6.31 -7.01 -18.11
CA ILE A 35 -5.83 -5.72 -17.62
C ILE A 35 -5.28 -4.88 -18.76
N PHE A 36 -4.52 -5.47 -19.70
CA PHE A 36 -3.97 -4.76 -20.85
C PHE A 36 -5.08 -4.17 -21.73
N ARG A 37 -6.06 -4.99 -22.11
CA ARG A 37 -7.21 -4.54 -22.92
C ARG A 37 -7.99 -3.42 -22.23
N LYS A 38 -8.18 -3.55 -20.92
CA LYS A 38 -8.91 -2.54 -20.15
C LYS A 38 -8.13 -1.23 -20.08
N LEU A 39 -6.82 -1.27 -19.81
CA LEU A 39 -5.97 -0.10 -19.79
C LEU A 39 -5.92 0.61 -21.13
N ASP A 40 -5.82 -0.12 -22.22
CA ASP A 40 -5.83 0.43 -23.56
C ASP A 40 -7.12 1.24 -23.82
N ASN A 41 -8.27 0.66 -23.54
CA ASN A 41 -9.56 1.35 -23.63
C ASN A 41 -9.67 2.56 -22.67
N ASP A 42 -9.26 2.42 -21.42
CA ASP A 42 -9.35 3.49 -20.41
C ASP A 42 -8.44 4.68 -20.79
N MET A 43 -7.27 4.42 -21.39
CA MET A 43 -6.35 5.43 -21.89
C MET A 43 -6.89 6.15 -23.15
N GLU A 44 -7.47 5.43 -24.09
CA GLU A 44 -8.10 6.01 -25.27
C GLU A 44 -9.28 6.92 -24.90
N CYS A 45 -10.09 6.49 -23.92
CA CYS A 45 -11.24 7.27 -23.44
C CYS A 45 -10.88 8.39 -22.44
N GLN A 46 -9.61 8.54 -22.04
CA GLN A 46 -9.14 9.46 -20.99
C GLN A 46 -9.91 9.30 -19.66
N ASN A 47 -10.37 8.09 -19.36
CA ASN A 47 -11.15 7.77 -18.16
C ASN A 47 -10.30 7.01 -17.13
N ILE A 48 -9.23 7.64 -16.68
CA ILE A 48 -8.30 7.03 -15.71
C ILE A 48 -8.67 7.49 -14.31
N ASP A 49 -9.13 6.55 -13.48
CA ASP A 49 -9.31 6.77 -12.05
C ASP A 49 -7.95 6.68 -11.34
N THR A 50 -7.47 7.81 -10.83
CA THR A 50 -6.16 7.93 -10.18
C THR A 50 -5.96 6.94 -9.04
N LEU A 51 -6.97 6.75 -8.17
CA LEU A 51 -6.86 5.86 -7.01
C LEU A 51 -6.81 4.38 -7.42
N ASN A 52 -7.67 3.96 -8.35
CA ASN A 52 -7.62 2.60 -8.86
C ASN A 52 -6.31 2.33 -9.61
N SER A 53 -5.75 3.35 -10.24
CA SER A 53 -4.48 3.27 -10.97
C SER A 53 -3.27 3.07 -10.06
N LEU A 54 -3.27 3.59 -8.83
CA LEU A 54 -2.22 3.29 -7.86
C LEU A 54 -2.14 1.79 -7.55
N TYR A 55 -3.30 1.14 -7.35
CA TYR A 55 -3.34 -0.30 -7.09
C TYR A 55 -2.95 -1.13 -8.31
N LEU A 56 -3.31 -0.65 -9.49
CA LEU A 56 -2.93 -1.27 -10.74
C LEU A 56 -1.42 -1.17 -10.98
N LEU A 57 -0.80 -0.02 -10.69
CA LEU A 57 0.65 0.12 -10.69
C LEU A 57 1.35 -0.88 -9.76
N TYR A 58 0.78 -1.10 -8.57
CA TYR A 58 1.28 -2.13 -7.65
C TYR A 58 1.29 -3.52 -8.29
N TYR A 59 0.17 -3.91 -8.93
CA TYR A 59 0.07 -5.18 -9.64
C TYR A 59 1.11 -5.29 -10.75
N LEU A 60 1.18 -4.28 -11.63
CA LEU A 60 2.11 -4.29 -12.77
C LEU A 60 3.58 -4.37 -12.31
N CYS A 61 3.97 -3.60 -11.28
CA CYS A 61 5.32 -3.67 -10.71
C CYS A 61 5.62 -5.07 -10.14
N ARG A 62 4.62 -5.68 -9.48
CA ARG A 62 4.78 -7.01 -8.91
C ARG A 62 4.92 -8.07 -9.99
N ARG A 63 4.11 -7.98 -11.05
CA ARG A 63 4.22 -8.86 -12.22
C ARG A 63 5.57 -8.72 -12.91
N LEU A 64 6.01 -7.48 -13.17
CA LEU A 64 7.27 -7.21 -13.86
C LEU A 64 8.49 -7.85 -13.16
N LYS A 65 8.51 -7.90 -11.82
CA LYS A 65 9.57 -8.59 -11.05
C LYS A 65 9.66 -10.09 -11.32
N ASN A 66 8.62 -10.70 -11.87
CA ASN A 66 8.52 -12.16 -12.09
C ASN A 66 8.66 -12.58 -13.55
N LEU A 67 8.69 -11.62 -14.48
CA LEU A 67 8.76 -11.91 -15.90
C LEU A 67 10.20 -12.21 -16.33
N GLN A 68 10.33 -13.15 -17.27
CA GLN A 68 11.60 -13.53 -17.89
C GLN A 68 11.64 -13.27 -19.39
N ASN A 69 10.45 -13.12 -20.04
CA ASN A 69 10.34 -12.87 -21.46
C ASN A 69 10.53 -11.36 -21.74
N GLU A 70 11.46 -11.01 -22.61
CA GLU A 70 11.83 -9.63 -22.93
C GLU A 70 10.67 -8.81 -23.52
N GLU A 71 9.85 -9.40 -24.41
CA GLU A 71 8.71 -8.73 -25.01
C GLU A 71 7.68 -8.34 -23.94
N ASN A 72 7.36 -9.26 -23.02
CA ASN A 72 6.46 -9.00 -21.92
C ASN A 72 7.04 -7.95 -20.97
N ILE A 73 8.35 -8.00 -20.67
CA ILE A 73 9.02 -6.99 -19.84
C ILE A 73 8.85 -5.62 -20.46
N TYR A 74 9.10 -5.46 -21.77
CA TYR A 74 8.94 -4.19 -22.46
C TYR A 74 7.50 -3.67 -22.40
N LEU A 75 6.51 -4.53 -22.65
CA LEU A 75 5.08 -4.17 -22.58
C LEU A 75 4.70 -3.68 -21.19
N PHE A 76 5.06 -4.42 -20.14
CA PHE A 76 4.77 -4.01 -18.77
C PHE A 76 5.46 -2.69 -18.39
N GLN A 77 6.71 -2.49 -18.80
CA GLN A 77 7.42 -1.21 -18.60
C GLN A 77 6.72 -0.05 -19.30
N ALA A 78 6.25 -0.24 -20.53
CA ALA A 78 5.52 0.78 -21.28
C ALA A 78 4.22 1.17 -20.58
N LEU A 79 3.44 0.18 -20.12
CA LEU A 79 2.20 0.42 -19.38
C LEU A 79 2.44 1.12 -18.04
N ILE A 80 3.46 0.71 -17.29
CA ILE A 80 3.81 1.38 -16.03
C ILE A 80 4.17 2.85 -16.29
N ARG A 81 4.96 3.16 -17.34
CA ARG A 81 5.31 4.54 -17.69
C ARG A 81 4.08 5.39 -18.03
N GLN A 82 3.21 4.86 -18.89
CA GLN A 82 1.99 5.57 -19.32
C GLN A 82 1.07 5.82 -18.12
N LEU A 83 0.77 4.77 -17.35
CA LEU A 83 -0.11 4.86 -16.21
C LEU A 83 0.45 5.77 -15.12
N LEU A 84 1.75 5.67 -14.82
CA LEU A 84 2.39 6.54 -13.84
C LEU A 84 2.36 8.02 -14.25
N ASN A 85 2.63 8.33 -15.52
CA ASN A 85 2.56 9.70 -16.01
C ASN A 85 1.14 10.26 -15.94
N SER A 86 0.13 9.46 -16.27
CA SER A 86 -1.27 9.87 -16.16
C SER A 86 -1.65 10.11 -14.68
N VAL A 87 -1.36 9.15 -13.80
CA VAL A 87 -1.61 9.26 -12.36
C VAL A 87 -0.91 10.48 -11.78
N TYR A 88 0.32 10.78 -12.18
CA TYR A 88 1.05 11.94 -11.69
C TYR A 88 0.41 13.25 -12.17
N LYS A 89 0.08 13.35 -13.47
CA LYS A 89 -0.53 14.54 -14.07
C LYS A 89 -1.87 14.87 -13.40
N ASP A 90 -2.73 13.87 -13.26
CA ASP A 90 -4.09 14.06 -12.77
C ASP A 90 -4.15 14.08 -11.23
N GLY A 91 -3.20 13.43 -10.58
CA GLY A 91 -3.14 13.24 -9.13
C GLY A 91 -2.24 14.21 -8.38
N GLU A 92 -1.52 15.13 -9.05
CA GLU A 92 -0.61 16.06 -8.35
C GLU A 92 -1.33 16.84 -7.26
N SER A 93 -2.55 17.32 -7.55
CA SER A 93 -3.38 18.03 -6.57
C SER A 93 -3.86 17.11 -5.44
N LEU A 94 -4.10 15.82 -5.71
CA LEU A 94 -4.54 14.83 -4.74
C LEU A 94 -3.40 14.43 -3.80
N PHE A 95 -2.23 14.11 -4.35
CA PHE A 95 -1.07 13.69 -3.55
C PHE A 95 -0.51 14.80 -2.66
N CYS A 96 -0.67 16.04 -3.09
CA CYS A 96 -0.20 17.20 -2.35
C CYS A 96 -1.26 17.79 -1.42
N LYS A 97 -2.45 17.20 -1.36
CA LYS A 97 -3.51 17.61 -0.43
C LYS A 97 -3.24 17.04 0.95
N GLU A 98 -3.33 17.89 1.97
CA GLU A 98 -3.28 17.42 3.34
C GLU A 98 -4.50 16.52 3.64
N PRO A 99 -4.31 15.43 4.40
CA PRO A 99 -5.43 14.60 4.80
C PRO A 99 -6.39 15.39 5.68
N LEU A 100 -7.68 15.08 5.60
CA LEU A 100 -8.68 15.68 6.46
C LEU A 100 -8.36 15.39 7.93
N THR A 101 -8.72 16.32 8.82
CA THR A 101 -8.31 16.33 10.23
C THR A 101 -8.69 15.05 10.99
N TYR A 102 -9.82 14.41 10.63
CA TYR A 102 -10.35 13.26 11.36
C TYR A 102 -10.51 12.01 10.50
N THR A 103 -9.84 11.94 9.33
CA THR A 103 -9.93 10.77 8.44
C THR A 103 -8.56 10.15 8.23
N ILE A 104 -8.53 8.83 8.23
CA ILE A 104 -7.37 8.04 7.82
C ILE A 104 -7.52 7.76 6.32
N ASP A 105 -7.30 8.77 5.51
CA ASP A 105 -7.39 8.71 4.06
C ASP A 105 -6.29 9.59 3.45
N TYR A 106 -5.14 8.99 3.16
CA TYR A 106 -3.95 9.71 2.77
C TYR A 106 -3.21 8.96 1.65
N GLU A 107 -3.37 9.43 0.42
CA GLU A 107 -2.87 8.75 -0.78
C GLU A 107 -1.36 8.93 -1.02
N LEU A 108 -0.79 10.02 -0.57
CA LEU A 108 0.63 10.33 -0.79
C LEU A 108 1.59 9.22 -0.31
N PRO A 109 1.42 8.62 0.88
CA PRO A 109 2.27 7.51 1.31
C PRO A 109 2.26 6.31 0.36
N HIS A 110 1.09 5.99 -0.19
CA HIS A 110 0.95 4.91 -1.16
C HIS A 110 1.64 5.25 -2.48
N PHE A 111 1.51 6.50 -2.94
CA PHE A 111 2.23 6.98 -4.12
C PHE A 111 3.75 6.90 -3.94
N LEU A 112 4.29 7.38 -2.81
CA LEU A 112 5.72 7.30 -2.49
C LEU A 112 6.22 5.84 -2.48
N ASN A 113 5.44 4.93 -1.91
CA ASN A 113 5.78 3.51 -1.91
C ASN A 113 5.77 2.91 -3.33
N ILE A 114 4.85 3.30 -4.20
CA ILE A 114 4.83 2.88 -5.61
C ILE A 114 6.04 3.43 -6.36
N LEU A 115 6.41 4.69 -6.16
CA LEU A 115 7.63 5.26 -6.73
C LEU A 115 8.88 4.46 -6.31
N SER A 116 8.95 4.03 -5.04
CA SER A 116 10.00 3.15 -4.54
C SER A 116 10.07 1.83 -5.31
N HIS A 117 8.94 1.16 -5.53
CA HIS A 117 8.88 -0.09 -6.28
C HIS A 117 9.28 0.07 -7.75
N ILE A 118 8.87 1.17 -8.41
CA ILE A 118 9.25 1.43 -9.81
C ILE A 118 10.75 1.77 -9.89
N TYR A 119 11.28 2.49 -8.90
CA TYR A 119 12.71 2.80 -8.84
C TYR A 119 13.59 1.55 -8.75
N GLU A 120 13.18 0.56 -7.94
CA GLU A 120 13.87 -0.75 -7.87
C GLU A 120 13.94 -1.48 -9.23
N LEU A 121 12.96 -1.25 -10.11
CA LEU A 121 12.92 -1.86 -11.45
C LEU A 121 13.89 -1.22 -12.45
N SER A 122 14.51 -0.09 -12.11
CA SER A 122 15.64 0.57 -12.78
C SER A 122 15.42 0.99 -14.24
N PHE A 123 14.18 1.15 -14.71
CA PHE A 123 13.90 1.50 -16.12
C PHE A 123 13.38 2.94 -16.34
N TYR A 124 13.08 3.72 -15.26
CA TYR A 124 12.45 5.05 -15.37
C TYR A 124 12.99 6.07 -14.34
N ASN A 125 14.13 5.83 -13.75
CA ASN A 125 14.62 6.49 -12.54
C ASN A 125 14.79 8.02 -12.67
N ALA A 126 15.27 8.53 -13.80
CA ALA A 126 15.42 9.98 -13.98
C ALA A 126 14.06 10.73 -13.86
N ARG A 127 13.00 10.18 -14.45
CA ARG A 127 11.66 10.76 -14.37
C ARG A 127 11.07 10.65 -12.96
N LEU A 128 11.31 9.52 -12.27
CA LEU A 128 10.87 9.31 -10.89
C LEU A 128 11.51 10.32 -9.93
N ILE A 129 12.79 10.62 -10.11
CA ILE A 129 13.48 11.64 -9.30
C ILE A 129 12.82 13.00 -9.48
N ASN A 130 12.51 13.40 -10.72
CA ASN A 130 11.84 14.67 -10.98
C ASN A 130 10.43 14.74 -10.36
N MET A 131 9.65 13.64 -10.44
CA MET A 131 8.34 13.54 -9.78
C MET A 131 8.48 13.64 -8.27
N LEU A 132 9.44 12.95 -7.69
CA LEU A 132 9.71 12.98 -6.25
C LEU A 132 10.11 14.39 -5.80
N ASP A 133 11.02 15.05 -6.53
CA ASP A 133 11.48 16.40 -6.17
C ASP A 133 10.30 17.40 -6.18
N ALA A 134 9.38 17.30 -7.15
CA ALA A 134 8.18 18.14 -7.18
C ALA A 134 7.21 17.87 -6.01
N VAL A 135 7.01 16.61 -5.67
CA VAL A 135 6.14 16.19 -4.55
C VAL A 135 6.77 16.54 -3.21
N CYS A 136 8.08 16.36 -3.05
CA CYS A 136 8.80 16.62 -1.80
C CYS A 136 8.66 18.06 -1.32
N VAL A 137 8.67 19.05 -2.20
CA VAL A 137 8.53 20.47 -1.82
C VAL A 137 7.28 20.70 -0.97
N LYS A 138 6.16 20.05 -1.32
CA LYS A 138 4.89 20.17 -0.59
C LYS A 138 4.82 19.19 0.60
N THR A 139 5.32 17.97 0.43
CA THR A 139 5.27 16.91 1.46
C THR A 139 6.07 17.28 2.70
N LEU A 140 7.25 17.88 2.51
CA LEU A 140 8.17 18.20 3.61
C LEU A 140 7.71 19.41 4.45
N SER A 141 6.70 20.15 4.02
CA SER A 141 6.05 21.19 4.81
C SER A 141 4.81 20.68 5.56
N SER A 142 4.36 19.45 5.30
CA SER A 142 3.13 18.89 5.87
C SER A 142 3.42 18.08 7.12
N LEU A 143 2.64 18.33 8.18
CA LEU A 143 2.59 17.51 9.37
C LEU A 143 1.12 17.14 9.64
N PRO A 144 0.63 15.99 9.19
CA PRO A 144 -0.76 15.58 9.36
C PRO A 144 -1.21 15.65 10.82
N TYR A 145 -2.48 15.97 11.05
CA TYR A 145 -3.03 16.08 12.40
C TYR A 145 -3.02 14.73 13.13
N LEU A 146 -3.57 13.68 12.50
CA LEU A 146 -3.63 12.34 13.09
C LEU A 146 -2.24 11.67 13.09
N HIS A 147 -1.90 11.02 14.19
CA HIS A 147 -0.69 10.21 14.32
C HIS A 147 -0.70 9.03 13.34
N THR A 148 -1.85 8.48 13.02
CA THR A 148 -2.00 7.44 11.99
C THR A 148 -1.55 7.95 10.62
N ASN A 149 -2.00 9.13 10.19
CA ASN A 149 -1.57 9.72 8.92
C ASN A 149 -0.06 10.08 8.93
N ARG A 150 0.49 10.51 10.08
CA ARG A 150 1.95 10.68 10.26
C ARG A 150 2.70 9.37 10.13
N LEU A 151 2.17 8.28 10.68
CA LEU A 151 2.75 6.94 10.57
C LEU A 151 2.77 6.46 9.12
N PHE A 152 1.68 6.65 8.37
CA PHE A 152 1.63 6.34 6.95
C PHE A 152 2.63 7.18 6.14
N LEU A 153 2.72 8.49 6.42
CA LEU A 153 3.69 9.37 5.76
C LEU A 153 5.13 8.95 6.05
N LEU A 154 5.44 8.64 7.31
CA LEU A 154 6.75 8.12 7.72
C LEU A 154 7.10 6.85 6.94
N TRP A 155 6.15 5.92 6.81
CA TRP A 155 6.34 4.68 6.04
C TRP A 155 6.61 4.96 4.55
N GLY A 156 5.83 5.81 3.91
CA GLY A 156 6.02 6.16 2.50
C GLY A 156 7.38 6.83 2.25
N LEU A 157 7.79 7.76 3.12
CA LEU A 157 9.09 8.41 3.06
C LEU A 157 10.25 7.46 3.34
N ASP A 158 10.11 6.54 4.31
CA ASP A 158 11.09 5.50 4.57
C ASP A 158 11.33 4.63 3.34
N LYS A 159 10.24 4.17 2.67
CA LYS A 159 10.34 3.37 1.45
C LYS A 159 11.11 4.06 0.35
N ILE A 160 10.82 5.32 0.05
CA ILE A 160 11.55 6.04 -0.99
C ILE A 160 12.98 6.40 -0.56
N TYR A 161 13.18 6.69 0.74
CA TYR A 161 14.51 7.01 1.28
C TYR A 161 15.48 5.83 1.22
N THR A 162 15.01 4.58 1.20
CA THR A 162 15.89 3.41 1.01
C THR A 162 16.66 3.49 -0.30
N HIS A 163 16.09 4.10 -1.33
CA HIS A 163 16.66 4.22 -2.67
C HIS A 163 17.22 5.60 -2.97
N ILE A 164 16.57 6.67 -2.52
CA ILE A 164 16.91 8.06 -2.85
C ILE A 164 17.22 8.82 -1.57
N LYS A 165 18.52 8.91 -1.25
CA LYS A 165 19.06 9.50 -0.01
C LYS A 165 19.10 11.03 -0.08
N ARG A 166 17.95 11.72 0.06
CA ARG A 166 17.87 13.17 0.13
C ARG A 166 17.93 13.65 1.58
N PRO A 167 18.80 14.62 1.95
CA PRO A 167 18.89 15.14 3.33
C PRO A 167 17.57 15.69 3.88
N CYS A 168 16.79 16.38 3.04
CA CYS A 168 15.48 16.90 3.41
C CYS A 168 14.49 15.79 3.79
N ILE A 169 14.48 14.66 3.08
CA ILE A 169 13.66 13.50 3.42
C ILE A 169 14.10 12.93 4.77
N ALA A 170 15.41 12.79 4.99
CA ALA A 170 15.94 12.28 6.26
C ALA A 170 15.55 13.19 7.45
N GLN A 171 15.60 14.51 7.28
CA GLN A 171 15.16 15.45 8.30
C GLN A 171 13.67 15.29 8.62
N HIS A 172 12.82 15.17 7.61
CA HIS A 172 11.38 14.99 7.81
C HIS A 172 11.03 13.64 8.44
N ILE A 173 11.70 12.57 8.04
CA ILE A 173 11.62 11.25 8.72
C ILE A 173 11.95 11.41 10.21
N ASN A 174 13.00 12.14 10.57
CA ASN A 174 13.36 12.36 11.97
C ASN A 174 12.31 13.17 12.75
N ILE A 175 11.65 14.13 12.11
CA ILE A 175 10.52 14.87 12.71
C ILE A 175 9.36 13.91 12.95
N LEU A 176 8.87 13.23 11.92
CA LEU A 176 7.75 12.31 12.01
C LEU A 176 7.98 11.19 13.03
N ARG A 177 9.19 10.64 13.07
CA ARG A 177 9.58 9.61 14.04
C ARG A 177 9.40 10.08 15.50
N ARG A 178 9.64 11.36 15.80
CA ARG A 178 9.46 11.94 17.14
C ARG A 178 7.99 12.24 17.44
N GLU A 179 7.27 12.69 16.43
CA GLU A 179 5.90 13.17 16.54
C GLU A 179 4.84 12.06 16.45
N VAL A 180 5.17 10.83 16.01
CA VAL A 180 4.24 9.70 16.00
C VAL A 180 4.09 9.11 17.40
N SER A 181 2.84 9.03 17.89
CA SER A 181 2.46 8.29 19.08
C SER A 181 1.69 7.02 18.70
N ILE A 182 2.28 5.86 18.99
CA ILE A 182 1.63 4.56 18.76
C ILE A 182 0.43 4.39 19.72
N ASP A 183 0.54 4.90 20.96
CA ASP A 183 -0.53 4.82 21.94
C ASP A 183 -1.78 5.60 21.48
N ALA A 184 -1.59 6.82 20.96
CA ALA A 184 -2.70 7.61 20.40
C ALA A 184 -3.36 6.89 19.21
N ILE A 185 -2.57 6.29 18.30
CA ILE A 185 -3.09 5.51 17.19
C ILE A 185 -3.96 4.34 17.67
N LEU A 186 -3.47 3.58 18.64
CA LEU A 186 -4.12 2.36 19.08
C LEU A 186 -5.34 2.61 19.98
N HIS A 187 -5.39 3.73 20.68
CA HIS A 187 -6.43 3.96 21.70
C HIS A 187 -7.39 5.09 21.35
N GLU A 188 -7.00 6.05 20.48
CA GLU A 188 -7.76 7.29 20.29
C GLU A 188 -8.21 7.55 18.84
N GLU A 189 -7.46 7.12 17.82
CA GLU A 189 -7.66 7.63 16.45
C GLU A 189 -8.51 6.73 15.54
N LEU A 190 -8.67 5.44 15.82
CA LEU A 190 -9.46 4.52 15.00
C LEU A 190 -10.94 4.52 15.39
N PHE A 191 -11.60 5.63 15.15
CA PHE A 191 -12.99 5.86 15.54
C PHE A 191 -13.99 4.89 14.88
N ASP A 192 -13.76 4.53 13.62
CA ASP A 192 -14.60 3.62 12.82
C ASP A 192 -14.29 2.14 13.06
N LYS A 193 -13.28 1.86 13.90
CA LYS A 193 -12.80 0.50 14.20
C LYS A 193 -12.51 -0.33 12.94
N ASN A 194 -12.06 0.34 11.87
CA ASN A 194 -11.72 -0.29 10.60
C ASN A 194 -10.58 -1.30 10.78
N ILE A 195 -10.81 -2.56 10.38
CA ILE A 195 -9.84 -3.65 10.48
C ILE A 195 -9.09 -3.91 9.19
N PHE A 196 -9.48 -3.28 8.07
CA PHE A 196 -8.99 -3.62 6.74
C PHE A 196 -7.55 -3.17 6.46
N PHE A 197 -6.97 -3.75 5.42
CA PHE A 197 -5.56 -3.55 5.09
C PHE A 197 -5.26 -2.20 4.43
N TYR A 198 -6.25 -1.47 3.94
CA TYR A 198 -6.00 -0.19 3.27
C TYR A 198 -5.64 0.93 4.25
N ASN A 199 -6.50 1.16 5.24
CA ASN A 199 -6.37 2.26 6.21
C ASN A 199 -6.86 1.90 7.62
N GLY A 200 -6.88 0.60 7.94
CA GLY A 200 -7.33 0.10 9.23
C GLY A 200 -6.23 -0.57 10.05
N TYR A 201 -6.62 -1.29 11.09
CA TYR A 201 -5.69 -1.96 12.00
C TYR A 201 -4.69 -2.89 11.31
N ALA A 202 -5.10 -3.63 10.26
CA ALA A 202 -4.19 -4.52 9.54
C ALA A 202 -3.03 -3.79 8.86
N SER A 203 -3.27 -2.60 8.27
CA SER A 203 -2.18 -1.77 7.71
C SER A 203 -1.30 -1.17 8.79
N ILE A 204 -1.89 -0.72 9.89
CA ILE A 204 -1.16 -0.13 11.01
C ILE A 204 -0.20 -1.15 11.60
N GLY A 205 -0.64 -2.38 11.87
CA GLY A 205 0.22 -3.46 12.35
C GLY A 205 1.40 -3.75 11.40
N TYR A 206 1.12 -3.81 10.09
CA TYR A 206 2.16 -3.97 9.09
C TYR A 206 3.18 -2.83 9.08
N ILE A 207 2.71 -1.58 9.17
CA ILE A 207 3.58 -0.41 9.13
C ILE A 207 4.40 -0.31 10.42
N ILE A 208 3.81 -0.54 11.60
CA ILE A 208 4.53 -0.58 12.89
C ILE A 208 5.65 -1.62 12.82
N HIS A 209 5.38 -2.83 12.32
CA HIS A 209 6.41 -3.85 12.13
C HIS A 209 7.50 -3.39 11.16
N SER A 210 7.11 -2.85 9.98
CA SER A 210 8.04 -2.36 8.96
C SER A 210 8.98 -1.25 9.46
N LEU A 211 8.50 -0.42 10.38
CA LEU A 211 9.20 0.71 10.97
C LEU A 211 9.74 0.41 12.39
N GLY A 212 9.75 -0.84 12.82
CA GLY A 212 10.12 -1.24 14.18
C GLY A 212 11.46 -0.69 14.65
N GLY A 213 12.45 -0.58 13.76
CA GLY A 213 13.75 0.04 14.06
C GLY A 213 13.68 1.52 14.48
N TYR A 214 12.62 2.26 14.08
CA TYR A 214 12.42 3.65 14.52
C TYR A 214 11.79 3.76 15.91
N PHE A 215 11.03 2.74 16.33
CA PHE A 215 10.21 2.80 17.53
C PHE A 215 10.73 1.96 18.70
N GLY A 216 11.66 1.02 18.45
CA GLY A 216 12.13 0.03 19.44
C GLY A 216 12.74 0.59 20.73
N THR A 217 13.10 1.88 20.77
CA THR A 217 13.57 2.56 22.00
C THR A 217 12.42 3.09 22.86
N ARG A 218 11.23 3.27 22.30
CA ARG A 218 10.05 3.86 22.98
C ARG A 218 8.93 2.84 23.18
N TYR A 219 8.82 1.85 22.30
CA TYR A 219 7.73 0.88 22.28
C TYR A 219 8.28 -0.53 22.10
N ASP A 220 7.70 -1.50 22.79
CA ASP A 220 7.86 -2.89 22.42
C ASP A 220 6.98 -3.18 21.18
N VAL A 221 7.64 -3.27 20.04
CA VAL A 221 6.99 -3.47 18.73
C VAL A 221 6.13 -4.74 18.72
N ASN A 222 6.59 -5.82 19.34
CA ASN A 222 5.86 -7.08 19.40
C ASN A 222 4.57 -6.93 20.21
N THR A 223 4.63 -6.24 21.33
CA THR A 223 3.45 -5.94 22.15
C THR A 223 2.46 -5.05 21.37
N CYS A 224 2.92 -4.04 20.66
CA CYS A 224 2.04 -3.20 19.81
C CYS A 224 1.35 -4.03 18.71
N ILE A 225 2.08 -4.95 18.07
CA ILE A 225 1.51 -5.82 17.03
C ILE A 225 0.46 -6.77 17.63
N ARG A 226 0.71 -7.36 18.80
CA ARG A 226 -0.26 -8.22 19.49
C ARG A 226 -1.54 -7.44 19.81
N LEU A 227 -1.43 -6.21 20.33
CA LEU A 227 -2.58 -5.32 20.54
C LEU A 227 -3.38 -5.04 19.28
N VAL A 228 -2.71 -4.85 18.14
CA VAL A 228 -3.38 -4.69 16.84
C VAL A 228 -4.15 -5.95 16.47
N ILE A 229 -3.55 -7.13 16.61
CA ILE A 229 -4.20 -8.41 16.34
C ILE A 229 -5.42 -8.61 17.24
N ASP A 230 -5.30 -8.35 18.53
CA ASP A 230 -6.40 -8.45 19.48
C ASP A 230 -7.56 -7.53 19.10
N LYS A 231 -7.26 -6.27 18.75
CA LYS A 231 -8.28 -5.32 18.26
C LYS A 231 -9.00 -5.77 17.00
N ILE A 232 -8.30 -6.42 16.08
CA ILE A 232 -8.90 -7.04 14.88
C ILE A 232 -9.82 -8.18 15.31
N CYS A 233 -9.31 -9.11 16.13
CA CYS A 233 -10.04 -10.31 16.55
C CYS A 233 -11.27 -9.99 17.42
N ASP A 234 -11.20 -8.95 18.23
CA ASP A 234 -12.29 -8.50 19.10
C ASP A 234 -13.34 -7.64 18.36
N SER A 235 -13.07 -7.27 17.11
CA SER A 235 -13.99 -6.41 16.34
C SER A 235 -15.29 -7.14 15.99
N SER A 236 -16.40 -6.40 16.00
CA SER A 236 -17.73 -6.93 15.61
C SER A 236 -17.72 -7.46 14.16
N ILE A 237 -16.96 -6.81 13.27
CA ILE A 237 -16.81 -7.20 11.86
C ILE A 237 -16.09 -8.55 11.74
N TRP A 238 -15.05 -8.76 12.53
CA TRP A 238 -14.32 -10.04 12.57
C TRP A 238 -15.19 -11.17 13.13
N ASN A 239 -15.90 -10.90 14.21
CA ASN A 239 -16.82 -11.88 14.81
C ASN A 239 -17.96 -12.26 13.86
N ALA A 240 -18.52 -11.30 13.11
CA ALA A 240 -19.52 -11.58 12.09
C ALA A 240 -18.96 -12.46 10.95
N LEU A 241 -17.68 -12.26 10.56
CA LEU A 241 -16.99 -13.13 9.61
C LEU A 241 -16.90 -14.58 10.12
N LEU A 242 -16.48 -14.77 11.37
CA LEU A 242 -16.35 -16.08 12.00
C LEU A 242 -17.71 -16.80 12.13
N ASN A 243 -18.79 -16.06 12.32
CA ASN A 243 -20.16 -16.57 12.38
C ASN A 243 -20.77 -16.87 10.99
N ASN A 244 -19.96 -16.85 9.91
CA ASN A 244 -20.39 -17.14 8.55
C ASN A 244 -21.51 -16.20 8.01
N ASP A 245 -21.47 -14.91 8.35
CA ASP A 245 -22.34 -13.93 7.73
C ASP A 245 -22.04 -13.80 6.23
N LYS A 246 -22.83 -14.49 5.41
CA LYS A 246 -22.65 -14.55 3.96
C LYS A 246 -22.81 -13.20 3.27
N ILE A 247 -23.62 -12.31 3.83
CA ILE A 247 -23.86 -10.98 3.25
C ILE A 247 -22.64 -10.11 3.50
N LEU A 248 -22.15 -10.08 4.72
CA LEU A 248 -20.96 -9.32 5.11
C LEU A 248 -19.72 -9.82 4.38
N TRP A 249 -19.57 -11.15 4.26
CA TRP A 249 -18.49 -11.77 3.51
C TRP A 249 -18.52 -11.39 2.02
N LYS A 250 -19.68 -11.43 1.38
CA LYS A 250 -19.81 -11.04 -0.03
C LYS A 250 -19.49 -9.56 -0.27
N ALA A 251 -19.86 -8.69 0.64
CA ALA A 251 -19.62 -7.25 0.54
C ALA A 251 -18.15 -6.89 0.73
N ASN A 252 -17.40 -7.66 1.55
CA ASN A 252 -16.04 -7.31 2.00
C ASN A 252 -14.98 -8.37 1.63
N ARG A 253 -15.02 -8.93 0.43
CA ARG A 253 -14.05 -9.92 -0.07
C ARG A 253 -12.73 -9.34 -0.54
N GLY A 254 -12.61 -8.02 -0.62
CA GLY A 254 -11.47 -7.34 -1.21
C GLY A 254 -10.13 -7.62 -0.51
N LEU A 255 -9.03 -7.47 -1.27
CA LEU A 255 -7.69 -7.55 -0.72
C LEU A 255 -7.36 -6.34 0.15
N LEU A 256 -7.67 -5.14 -0.29
CA LEU A 256 -7.31 -3.90 0.42
C LEU A 256 -8.40 -3.49 1.41
N ASN A 257 -9.64 -3.39 0.94
CA ASN A 257 -10.81 -3.01 1.73
C ASN A 257 -11.70 -4.23 1.99
N GLY A 258 -11.11 -5.28 2.61
CA GLY A 258 -11.88 -6.48 2.90
C GLY A 258 -11.12 -7.54 3.68
N PHE A 259 -11.83 -8.62 3.97
CA PHE A 259 -11.36 -9.71 4.82
C PHE A 259 -10.14 -10.44 4.28
N THR A 260 -10.02 -10.61 2.95
CA THR A 260 -8.90 -11.35 2.37
C THR A 260 -7.56 -10.72 2.78
N GLY A 261 -7.40 -9.41 2.63
CA GLY A 261 -6.18 -8.74 3.03
C GLY A 261 -5.96 -8.72 4.55
N THR A 262 -7.05 -8.58 5.31
CA THR A 262 -6.98 -8.62 6.77
C THR A 262 -6.51 -9.98 7.27
N ILE A 263 -7.09 -11.08 6.76
CA ILE A 263 -6.69 -12.46 7.11
C ILE A 263 -5.21 -12.71 6.76
N MET A 264 -4.81 -12.35 5.54
CA MET A 264 -3.41 -12.49 5.10
C MET A 264 -2.45 -11.71 5.99
N MET A 265 -2.85 -10.53 6.44
CA MET A 265 -2.02 -9.70 7.30
C MET A 265 -1.94 -10.22 8.73
N VAL A 266 -3.06 -10.66 9.32
CA VAL A 266 -3.09 -11.28 10.64
C VAL A 266 -2.21 -12.53 10.67
N ASP A 267 -2.30 -13.41 9.66
CA ASP A 267 -1.44 -14.58 9.51
C ASP A 267 0.05 -14.19 9.47
N LYS A 268 0.37 -13.18 8.66
CA LYS A 268 1.75 -12.67 8.56
C LYS A 268 2.25 -12.09 9.88
N LEU A 269 1.46 -11.25 10.55
CA LEU A 269 1.83 -10.62 11.82
C LEU A 269 2.00 -11.65 12.93
N ASN A 270 1.16 -12.67 13.00
CA ASN A 270 1.29 -13.78 13.95
C ASN A 270 2.62 -14.52 13.77
N LYS A 271 3.04 -14.79 12.53
CA LYS A 271 4.33 -15.44 12.23
C LYS A 271 5.54 -14.60 12.60
N LEU A 272 5.40 -13.28 12.66
CA LEU A 272 6.48 -12.34 13.00
C LEU A 272 6.62 -12.13 14.51
N THR A 273 5.59 -12.45 15.30
CA THR A 273 5.58 -12.29 16.77
C THR A 273 5.83 -13.58 17.54
N GLN A 274 5.97 -14.70 16.84
CA GLN A 274 6.42 -15.98 17.35
C GLN A 274 7.93 -16.07 17.36
#